data_f6c3b8c3e3b2bdac1b659dd5fffc09e1
#
_entry.id   f6c3b8c3e3b2bdac1b659dd5fffc09e1
#
_cell.length_a   1.000
_cell.length_b   1.000
_cell.length_c   1.000
_cell.angle_alpha   90.00
_cell.angle_beta   90.00
_cell.angle_gamma   90.00
#
_symmetry.space_group_name_H-M   'P 1'
#
loop_
_entity.id
_entity.type
_entity.pdbx_description
1 polymer ?
#
loop_
_entity_poly.entity_id
_entity_poly.type
_entity_poly.pdbx_seq_one_letter_code
_entity_poly.pdbx_strand_id
1 'polypeptide(L)'
;MAEKETITRIFRLSVFATLLLLLACGAFFLIQKAQAVHPIALDKVKLPPGFKIETYCATVPGARQMCLSDNGILYVGTKGTDGTKGPVYAVIDKDHDGHADAVKIIAKDLFMPNGVAWRKGSLYVAEVNKISRYDDIDNKLDNPPAPKAVYGELPSETHHGWKYIRFGPDDLLYVPVGAPCNVCLRPDDARFGSLCRIHPDGSHLEIFAKGIRNTVGFDWQPKTKELWFTDNGRDLLGDNIPPDELNHAPQAGMNFGFPYRWGANKIDKDYGDKDKDKNYQFTPPALELGPHVAALGVRFYKGKMFPAEYANQAFICEHGSWNRTNPFGYRITLVTMKDNKPTGYKIFAEGWLQGDGKPFGRPNDLCVMPDGALLISDDFVGAIYRISYDEKAAANVGTKSGGTIAALQSAYPKN
;
A
#
# COMPACT_ATOMS: atom_id res chain seq x y z
N MET A 1 24.07 -19.28 68.42
CA MET A 1 23.85 -20.20 67.28
C MET A 1 22.54 -19.92 66.52
N ALA A 2 21.44 -19.73 67.23
CA ALA A 2 20.12 -19.50 66.59
C ALA A 2 20.03 -18.26 65.68
N GLU A 3 20.73 -17.19 66.02
CA GLU A 3 20.68 -15.93 65.25
C GLU A 3 21.34 -16.01 63.85
N LYS A 4 22.44 -16.79 63.76
CA LYS A 4 23.13 -17.08 62.47
C LYS A 4 22.30 -17.94 61.54
N GLU A 5 21.52 -18.88 62.03
CA GLU A 5 20.65 -19.72 61.25
C GLU A 5 19.45 -18.92 60.70
N THR A 6 18.92 -18.01 61.46
CA THR A 6 17.79 -17.12 61.04
C THR A 6 18.21 -16.17 59.88
N ILE A 7 19.40 -15.55 60.01
CA ILE A 7 19.94 -14.67 58.95
C ILE A 7 20.22 -15.45 57.66
N THR A 8 20.76 -16.66 57.76
CA THR A 8 21.04 -17.51 56.60
C THR A 8 19.73 -17.98 55.91
N ARG A 9 18.66 -18.22 56.67
CA ARG A 9 17.34 -18.57 56.15
C ARG A 9 16.66 -17.39 55.43
N ILE A 10 16.74 -16.21 55.98
CA ILE A 10 16.19 -14.97 55.36
C ILE A 10 16.95 -14.68 54.06
N PHE A 11 18.27 -14.80 54.04
CA PHE A 11 19.09 -14.58 52.84
C PHE A 11 18.78 -15.61 51.72
N ARG A 12 18.59 -16.89 52.05
CA ARG A 12 18.18 -17.90 51.07
C ARG A 12 16.77 -17.67 50.52
N LEU A 13 15.83 -17.24 51.37
CA LEU A 13 14.48 -16.90 50.94
C LEU A 13 14.45 -15.65 50.01
N SER A 14 15.26 -14.64 50.31
CA SER A 14 15.34 -13.43 49.45
C SER A 14 15.99 -13.75 48.10
N VAL A 15 17.05 -14.58 48.06
CA VAL A 15 17.68 -15.00 46.79
C VAL A 15 16.74 -15.86 45.95
N PHE A 16 15.96 -16.75 46.60
CA PHE A 16 14.96 -17.56 45.89
C PHE A 16 13.80 -16.71 45.35
N ALA A 17 13.33 -15.70 46.09
CA ALA A 17 12.29 -14.77 45.64
C ALA A 17 12.77 -13.91 44.47
N THR A 18 14.04 -13.45 44.49
CA THR A 18 14.64 -12.68 43.41
C THR A 18 14.84 -13.53 42.14
N LEU A 19 15.24 -14.80 42.28
CA LEU A 19 15.37 -15.72 41.18
C LEU A 19 14.00 -16.05 40.52
N LEU A 20 12.96 -16.25 41.35
CA LEU A 20 11.60 -16.45 40.88
C LEU A 20 11.03 -15.21 40.17
N LEU A 21 11.32 -13.99 40.67
CA LEU A 21 10.96 -12.74 39.97
C LEU A 21 11.73 -12.61 38.65
N LEU A 22 12.99 -12.94 38.58
CA LEU A 22 13.77 -12.89 37.34
C LEU A 22 13.32 -13.95 36.33
N LEU A 23 12.93 -15.15 36.78
CA LEU A 23 12.33 -16.19 35.94
C LEU A 23 10.92 -15.79 35.45
N ALA A 24 10.10 -15.13 36.30
CA ALA A 24 8.80 -14.63 35.94
C ALA A 24 8.91 -13.44 34.96
N CYS A 25 9.85 -12.50 35.18
CA CYS A 25 10.16 -11.44 34.23
C CYS A 25 10.74 -11.98 32.91
N GLY A 26 11.62 -12.97 32.96
CA GLY A 26 12.14 -13.64 31.75
C GLY A 26 11.06 -14.39 30.97
N ALA A 27 10.14 -15.06 31.66
CA ALA A 27 8.97 -15.69 31.03
C ALA A 27 7.95 -14.64 30.52
N PHE A 28 7.82 -13.49 31.18
CA PHE A 28 6.97 -12.38 30.69
C PHE A 28 7.55 -11.70 29.46
N PHE A 29 8.88 -11.63 29.31
CA PHE A 29 9.53 -11.15 28.08
C PHE A 29 9.49 -12.17 26.93
N LEU A 30 9.27 -13.47 27.20
CA LEU A 30 9.11 -14.51 26.19
C LEU A 30 7.65 -14.71 25.74
N ILE A 31 6.68 -14.12 26.43
CA ILE A 31 5.28 -13.99 25.99
C ILE A 31 5.06 -12.59 25.38
N GLN A 32 5.98 -12.09 24.58
CA GLN A 32 5.56 -11.28 23.43
C GLN A 32 4.74 -12.23 22.58
N LYS A 33 3.44 -11.94 22.43
CA LYS A 33 2.53 -12.62 21.51
C LYS A 33 3.32 -12.92 20.24
N ALA A 34 3.65 -14.20 20.02
CA ALA A 34 4.03 -14.63 18.69
C ALA A 34 2.85 -14.21 17.81
N GLN A 35 3.00 -13.11 17.08
CA GLN A 35 2.08 -12.81 15.97
C GLN A 35 2.10 -14.10 15.16
N ALA A 36 0.92 -14.69 14.94
CA ALA A 36 0.82 -15.88 14.14
C ALA A 36 1.54 -15.57 12.82
N VAL A 37 2.69 -16.20 12.62
CA VAL A 37 3.44 -16.07 11.38
C VAL A 37 2.59 -16.80 10.36
N HIS A 38 1.81 -16.06 9.58
CA HIS A 38 1.08 -16.63 8.48
C HIS A 38 2.11 -17.19 7.49
N PRO A 39 2.00 -18.46 7.08
CA PRO A 39 2.96 -19.04 6.16
C PRO A 39 2.89 -18.31 4.80
N ILE A 40 4.04 -17.91 4.28
CA ILE A 40 4.16 -17.32 2.95
C ILE A 40 4.15 -18.47 1.93
N ALA A 41 3.05 -18.62 1.20
CA ALA A 41 2.82 -19.73 0.27
C ALA A 41 2.99 -19.27 -1.20
N LEU A 42 4.19 -18.77 -1.56
CA LEU A 42 4.46 -18.25 -2.91
C LEU A 42 4.36 -19.32 -4.02
N ASP A 43 4.49 -20.59 -3.67
CA ASP A 43 4.23 -21.72 -4.58
C ASP A 43 2.79 -21.77 -5.12
N LYS A 44 1.86 -21.08 -4.45
CA LYS A 44 0.46 -20.93 -4.87
C LYS A 44 0.24 -19.77 -5.82
N VAL A 45 1.21 -18.84 -5.91
CA VAL A 45 1.07 -17.67 -6.78
C VAL A 45 1.34 -18.05 -8.23
N LYS A 46 0.37 -17.76 -9.08
CA LYS A 46 0.45 -17.97 -10.53
C LYS A 46 0.86 -16.69 -11.21
N LEU A 47 1.80 -16.79 -12.11
CA LEU A 47 2.37 -15.71 -12.91
C LEU A 47 2.39 -16.10 -14.40
N PRO A 48 2.49 -15.14 -15.33
CA PRO A 48 2.76 -15.44 -16.73
C PRO A 48 4.11 -16.18 -16.92
N PRO A 49 4.28 -16.92 -18.01
CA PRO A 49 5.54 -17.61 -18.30
C PRO A 49 6.76 -16.67 -18.25
N GLY A 50 7.86 -17.15 -17.69
CA GLY A 50 9.11 -16.39 -17.53
C GLY A 50 9.17 -15.51 -16.28
N PHE A 51 8.04 -15.24 -15.62
CA PHE A 51 8.04 -14.53 -14.36
C PHE A 51 8.23 -15.46 -13.17
N LYS A 52 8.91 -14.94 -12.15
CA LYS A 52 9.20 -15.60 -10.87
C LYS A 52 8.84 -14.66 -9.74
N ILE A 53 8.30 -15.20 -8.65
CA ILE A 53 8.05 -14.48 -7.41
C ILE A 53 8.86 -15.09 -6.27
N GLU A 54 9.51 -14.26 -5.48
CA GLU A 54 10.33 -14.65 -4.34
C GLU A 54 10.05 -13.71 -3.15
N THR A 55 10.43 -14.14 -1.96
CA THR A 55 10.41 -13.28 -0.80
C THR A 55 11.63 -12.35 -0.84
N TYR A 56 11.39 -11.05 -0.96
CA TYR A 56 12.43 -10.02 -0.81
C TYR A 56 12.76 -9.79 0.67
N CYS A 57 11.71 -9.66 1.51
CA CYS A 57 11.83 -9.49 2.96
C CYS A 57 10.61 -10.07 3.67
N ALA A 58 10.80 -10.86 4.72
CA ALA A 58 9.72 -11.52 5.48
C ALA A 58 9.42 -10.86 6.84
N THR A 59 10.06 -9.75 7.19
CA THR A 59 10.06 -9.20 8.56
C THR A 59 9.71 -7.71 8.60
N VAL A 60 8.63 -7.33 7.90
CA VAL A 60 8.11 -5.95 7.84
C VAL A 60 6.62 -5.94 8.23
N PRO A 61 6.27 -6.20 9.51
CA PRO A 61 4.88 -6.28 9.95
C PRO A 61 4.05 -5.07 9.54
N GLY A 62 2.91 -5.33 8.88
CA GLY A 62 1.99 -4.30 8.43
C GLY A 62 2.48 -3.47 7.23
N ALA A 63 3.40 -3.99 6.42
CA ALA A 63 4.01 -3.31 5.26
C ALA A 63 2.96 -2.76 4.28
N ARG A 64 3.03 -1.47 4.02
CA ARG A 64 2.12 -0.79 3.09
C ARG A 64 2.89 0.00 2.03
N GLN A 65 2.77 1.32 1.99
CA GLN A 65 3.45 2.11 0.96
C GLN A 65 4.97 1.94 1.01
N MET A 66 5.57 1.89 -0.16
CA MET A 66 7.03 1.77 -0.35
C MET A 66 7.58 2.91 -1.17
N CYS A 67 8.77 3.39 -0.81
CA CYS A 67 9.56 4.28 -1.66
C CYS A 67 11.06 3.94 -1.58
N LEU A 68 11.77 4.13 -2.68
CA LEU A 68 13.22 3.98 -2.75
C LEU A 68 13.92 5.32 -2.54
N SER A 69 15.02 5.29 -1.80
CA SER A 69 15.99 6.39 -1.77
C SER A 69 16.92 6.35 -2.99
N ASP A 70 17.68 7.43 -3.17
CA ASP A 70 18.68 7.52 -4.23
C ASP A 70 19.81 6.48 -4.06
N ASN A 71 20.04 6.00 -2.83
CA ASN A 71 21.02 4.95 -2.50
C ASN A 71 20.44 3.53 -2.52
N GLY A 72 19.20 3.34 -2.97
CA GLY A 72 18.55 2.02 -3.07
C GLY A 72 17.98 1.48 -1.77
N ILE A 73 17.93 2.26 -0.69
CA ILE A 73 17.25 1.85 0.56
C ILE A 73 15.75 1.92 0.34
N LEU A 74 15.05 0.81 0.65
CA LEU A 74 13.61 0.75 0.55
C LEU A 74 12.97 1.18 1.88
N TYR A 75 12.32 2.34 1.91
CA TYR A 75 11.51 2.78 3.04
C TYR A 75 10.09 2.26 2.93
N VAL A 76 9.56 1.77 4.06
CA VAL A 76 8.26 1.10 4.13
C VAL A 76 7.42 1.69 5.24
N GLY A 77 6.29 2.28 4.87
CA GLY A 77 5.24 2.68 5.80
C GLY A 77 4.37 1.50 6.22
N THR A 78 3.64 1.65 7.33
CA THR A 78 2.84 0.56 7.88
C THR A 78 1.41 0.96 8.23
N LYS A 79 0.52 -0.03 8.33
CA LYS A 79 -0.85 0.19 8.83
C LYS A 79 -0.94 0.42 10.34
N GLY A 80 0.18 0.21 11.05
CA GLY A 80 0.20 0.07 12.49
C GLY A 80 0.06 -1.40 12.93
N THR A 81 0.66 -1.75 14.06
CA THR A 81 0.64 -3.13 14.57
C THR A 81 -0.68 -3.49 15.26
N ASP A 82 -1.35 -2.51 15.83
CA ASP A 82 -2.65 -2.61 16.50
C ASP A 82 -3.78 -1.88 15.72
N GLY A 83 -3.48 -1.47 14.47
CA GLY A 83 -4.39 -0.69 13.65
C GLY A 83 -4.34 0.82 13.91
N THR A 84 -3.53 1.28 14.88
CA THR A 84 -3.39 2.70 15.21
C THR A 84 -1.94 3.18 15.20
N LYS A 85 -1.02 2.50 15.88
CA LYS A 85 0.39 2.90 15.97
C LYS A 85 1.27 1.90 15.24
N GLY A 86 2.32 2.40 14.60
CA GLY A 86 3.26 1.56 13.91
C GLY A 86 4.59 2.22 13.61
N PRO A 87 5.57 1.42 13.19
CA PRO A 87 6.87 1.90 12.75
C PRO A 87 6.88 2.27 11.27
N VAL A 88 7.95 2.96 10.86
CA VAL A 88 8.45 3.04 9.51
C VAL A 88 9.76 2.28 9.44
N TYR A 89 9.93 1.45 8.43
CA TYR A 89 11.11 0.62 8.25
C TYR A 89 12.02 1.13 7.13
N ALA A 90 13.32 0.86 7.25
CA ALA A 90 14.27 0.84 6.16
C ALA A 90 14.68 -0.61 5.90
N VAL A 91 14.48 -1.09 4.70
CA VAL A 91 14.83 -2.43 4.23
C VAL A 91 16.02 -2.29 3.29
N ILE A 92 17.10 -3.00 3.58
CA ILE A 92 18.40 -2.80 2.99
C ILE A 92 18.84 -4.10 2.33
N ASP A 93 19.16 -4.01 1.04
CA ASP A 93 19.78 -5.05 0.23
C ASP A 93 21.16 -4.49 -0.18
N LYS A 94 22.22 -4.96 0.49
CA LYS A 94 23.58 -4.37 0.38
C LYS A 94 24.35 -4.86 -0.82
N ASP A 95 24.17 -6.14 -1.16
CA ASP A 95 24.88 -6.79 -2.25
C ASP A 95 24.06 -6.83 -3.56
N HIS A 96 22.83 -6.29 -3.50
CA HIS A 96 21.91 -6.18 -4.63
C HIS A 96 21.55 -7.55 -5.25
N ASP A 97 21.48 -8.59 -4.43
CA ASP A 97 21.10 -9.95 -4.88
C ASP A 97 19.58 -10.13 -5.01
N GLY A 98 18.80 -9.13 -4.58
CA GLY A 98 17.33 -9.11 -4.62
C GLY A 98 16.69 -9.70 -3.38
N HIS A 99 17.44 -9.81 -2.29
CA HIS A 99 16.98 -10.18 -0.95
C HIS A 99 17.46 -9.16 0.09
N ALA A 100 16.64 -8.87 1.07
CA ALA A 100 17.01 -7.91 2.11
C ALA A 100 17.98 -8.52 3.12
N ASP A 101 19.14 -7.88 3.34
CA ASP A 101 20.12 -8.24 4.36
C ASP A 101 19.75 -7.73 5.75
N ALA A 102 19.07 -6.60 5.81
CA ALA A 102 18.74 -5.96 7.08
C ALA A 102 17.42 -5.17 7.02
N VAL A 103 16.75 -5.13 8.17
CA VAL A 103 15.58 -4.27 8.40
C VAL A 103 15.85 -3.41 9.63
N LYS A 104 15.71 -2.09 9.49
CA LYS A 104 15.88 -1.12 10.58
C LYS A 104 14.59 -0.35 10.81
N ILE A 105 14.28 -0.07 12.08
CA ILE A 105 13.18 0.82 12.44
C ILE A 105 13.70 2.26 12.41
N ILE A 106 13.12 3.08 11.52
CA ILE A 106 13.48 4.48 11.37
C ILE A 106 12.69 5.37 12.34
N ALA A 107 11.43 5.04 12.54
CA ALA A 107 10.56 5.70 13.49
C ALA A 107 9.55 4.70 14.05
N LYS A 108 9.08 4.93 15.27
CA LYS A 108 8.13 4.05 15.97
C LYS A 108 7.03 4.87 16.63
N ASP A 109 5.97 4.19 17.04
CA ASP A 109 4.81 4.78 17.73
C ASP A 109 4.10 5.89 16.93
N LEU A 110 4.23 5.87 15.60
CA LEU A 110 3.58 6.81 14.69
C LEU A 110 2.13 6.41 14.45
N PHE A 111 1.25 7.38 14.25
CA PHE A 111 -0.19 7.16 14.10
C PHE A 111 -0.55 6.75 12.66
N MET A 112 -0.70 5.44 12.42
CA MET A 112 -1.00 4.83 11.11
C MET A 112 -0.06 5.36 10.00
N PRO A 113 1.27 5.21 10.11
CA PRO A 113 2.25 5.83 9.22
C PRO A 113 2.34 5.12 7.87
N ASN A 114 1.25 5.13 7.12
CA ASN A 114 1.19 4.46 5.82
C ASN A 114 2.08 5.13 4.78
N GLY A 115 2.08 6.46 4.73
CA GLY A 115 2.67 7.23 3.66
C GLY A 115 4.17 7.44 3.81
N VAL A 116 4.94 7.06 2.78
CA VAL A 116 6.38 7.32 2.69
C VAL A 116 6.74 7.86 1.32
N ALA A 117 7.56 8.93 1.26
CA ALA A 117 8.03 9.50 0.00
C ALA A 117 9.46 10.01 0.15
N TRP A 118 10.27 9.78 -0.86
CA TRP A 118 11.67 10.22 -0.92
C TRP A 118 11.83 11.46 -1.77
N ARG A 119 12.63 12.42 -1.29
CA ARG A 119 13.00 13.59 -2.06
C ARG A 119 14.32 14.18 -1.57
N LYS A 120 15.30 14.27 -2.45
CA LYS A 120 16.57 15.01 -2.25
C LYS A 120 17.24 14.71 -0.90
N GLY A 121 17.48 13.44 -0.59
CA GLY A 121 18.15 13.02 0.64
C GLY A 121 17.25 12.98 1.90
N SER A 122 15.95 13.23 1.76
CA SER A 122 15.00 13.27 2.88
C SER A 122 13.84 12.30 2.68
N LEU A 123 13.46 11.62 3.76
CA LEU A 123 12.27 10.81 3.83
C LEU A 123 11.11 11.62 4.42
N TYR A 124 10.02 11.71 3.69
CA TYR A 124 8.74 12.23 4.18
C TYR A 124 7.87 11.08 4.65
N VAL A 125 7.25 11.26 5.81
CA VAL A 125 6.35 10.27 6.43
C VAL A 125 5.02 10.94 6.71
N ALA A 126 3.93 10.34 6.22
CA ALA A 126 2.58 10.80 6.50
C ALA A 126 1.89 9.87 7.50
N GLU A 127 1.48 10.44 8.60
CA GLU A 127 0.54 9.91 9.58
C GLU A 127 -0.89 10.35 9.20
N VAL A 128 -1.89 9.94 9.97
CA VAL A 128 -3.29 10.32 9.68
C VAL A 128 -3.44 11.85 9.58
N ASN A 129 -2.87 12.59 10.52
CA ASN A 129 -3.13 14.01 10.70
C ASN A 129 -1.93 14.94 10.46
N LYS A 130 -0.76 14.38 10.08
CA LYS A 130 0.44 15.19 9.86
C LYS A 130 1.41 14.56 8.88
N ILE A 131 2.30 15.38 8.35
CA ILE A 131 3.45 14.99 7.53
C ILE A 131 4.71 15.47 8.22
N SER A 132 5.67 14.57 8.39
CA SER A 132 6.98 14.84 8.98
C SER A 132 8.10 14.51 7.98
N ARG A 133 9.28 15.09 8.15
CA ARG A 133 10.46 14.87 7.32
C ARG A 133 11.67 14.47 8.14
N TYR A 134 12.40 13.48 7.68
CA TYR A 134 13.66 12.99 8.25
C TYR A 134 14.79 13.31 7.26
N ASP A 135 15.64 14.29 7.60
CA ASP A 135 16.70 14.75 6.72
C ASP A 135 17.95 13.86 6.85
N ASP A 136 18.65 13.62 5.71
CA ASP A 136 19.89 12.87 5.66
C ASP A 136 19.77 11.46 6.28
N ILE A 137 18.61 10.83 6.11
CA ILE A 137 18.25 9.61 6.81
C ILE A 137 19.08 8.40 6.33
N ASP A 138 19.43 8.31 5.05
CA ASP A 138 20.25 7.22 4.50
C ASP A 138 21.59 7.06 5.23
N ASN A 139 22.17 8.17 5.69
CA ASN A 139 23.42 8.19 6.42
C ASN A 139 23.25 7.99 7.94
N LYS A 140 22.01 7.86 8.43
CA LYS A 140 21.69 7.87 9.86
C LYS A 140 20.74 6.75 10.29
N LEU A 141 20.74 5.63 9.57
CA LEU A 141 19.82 4.51 9.81
C LEU A 141 19.96 3.89 11.21
N ASP A 142 21.13 3.96 11.84
CA ASP A 142 21.38 3.43 13.20
C ASP A 142 21.00 4.43 14.29
N ASN A 143 20.94 5.73 13.96
CA ASN A 143 20.55 6.78 14.87
C ASN A 143 19.71 7.83 14.10
N PRO A 144 18.46 7.51 13.74
CA PRO A 144 17.61 8.38 12.95
C PRO A 144 17.45 9.78 13.60
N PRO A 145 17.48 10.85 12.81
CA PRO A 145 17.30 12.20 13.32
C PRO A 145 15.88 12.41 13.82
N ALA A 146 15.71 13.38 14.72
CA ALA A 146 14.37 13.83 15.08
C ALA A 146 13.61 14.35 13.84
N PRO A 147 12.33 14.01 13.67
CA PRO A 147 11.54 14.48 12.53
C PRO A 147 11.32 15.99 12.59
N LYS A 148 11.37 16.63 11.41
CA LYS A 148 10.92 18.01 11.22
C LYS A 148 9.46 18.00 10.80
N ALA A 149 8.61 18.82 11.44
CA ALA A 149 7.24 19.01 11.01
C ALA A 149 7.21 19.67 9.63
N VAL A 150 6.43 19.11 8.71
CA VAL A 150 6.14 19.66 7.38
C VAL A 150 4.74 20.25 7.39
N TYR A 151 3.73 19.43 7.76
CA TYR A 151 2.35 19.87 7.84
C TYR A 151 1.63 19.13 8.98
N GLY A 152 0.89 19.86 9.83
CA GLY A 152 0.28 19.31 11.06
C GLY A 152 -1.24 19.41 11.13
N GLU A 153 -1.91 19.81 10.05
CA GLU A 153 -3.33 20.17 10.08
C GLU A 153 -4.19 19.29 9.13
N LEU A 154 -3.73 18.06 8.81
CA LEU A 154 -4.61 17.10 8.12
C LEU A 154 -5.72 16.64 9.08
N PRO A 155 -6.90 16.26 8.56
CA PRO A 155 -7.96 15.69 9.38
C PRO A 155 -7.49 14.44 10.15
N SER A 156 -7.99 14.26 11.37
CA SER A 156 -7.55 13.21 12.31
C SER A 156 -8.41 11.95 12.30
N GLU A 157 -9.45 11.91 11.46
CA GLU A 157 -10.34 10.76 11.32
C GLU A 157 -9.59 9.55 10.77
N THR A 158 -9.75 8.42 11.46
CA THR A 158 -9.04 7.17 11.15
C THR A 158 -9.69 6.38 10.02
N HIS A 159 -11.01 6.53 9.83
CA HIS A 159 -11.71 5.90 8.71
C HIS A 159 -11.19 6.49 7.39
N HIS A 160 -10.67 5.66 6.49
CA HIS A 160 -9.90 6.07 5.31
C HIS A 160 -8.73 7.02 5.65
N GLY A 161 -8.16 6.86 6.84
CA GLY A 161 -7.12 7.74 7.39
C GLY A 161 -5.72 7.47 6.84
N TRP A 162 -5.44 6.30 6.25
CA TRP A 162 -4.13 5.98 5.69
C TRP A 162 -3.77 6.92 4.55
N LYS A 163 -2.78 7.78 4.78
CA LYS A 163 -2.27 8.70 3.76
C LYS A 163 -1.27 7.97 2.87
N TYR A 164 -1.48 8.01 1.57
CA TYR A 164 -0.50 7.62 0.57
C TYR A 164 0.14 8.90 0.04
N ILE A 165 1.47 9.01 0.00
CA ILE A 165 2.12 10.25 -0.42
C ILE A 165 3.18 10.01 -1.50
N ARG A 166 3.24 10.90 -2.48
CA ARG A 166 4.31 10.89 -3.50
C ARG A 166 4.55 12.30 -4.04
N PHE A 167 5.79 12.55 -4.40
CA PHE A 167 6.14 13.75 -5.16
C PHE A 167 5.73 13.61 -6.63
N GLY A 168 5.03 14.62 -7.14
CA GLY A 168 4.66 14.72 -8.53
C GLY A 168 5.80 15.24 -9.42
N PRO A 169 5.60 15.22 -10.74
CA PRO A 169 6.53 15.80 -11.69
C PRO A 169 6.66 17.34 -11.58
N ASP A 170 5.72 17.97 -10.86
CA ASP A 170 5.71 19.38 -10.47
C ASP A 170 6.49 19.68 -9.17
N ASP A 171 7.13 18.64 -8.60
CA ASP A 171 7.89 18.69 -7.34
C ASP A 171 7.01 18.98 -6.10
N LEU A 172 5.66 18.89 -6.21
CA LEU A 172 4.72 18.97 -5.09
C LEU A 172 4.46 17.60 -4.49
N LEU A 173 4.18 17.57 -3.18
CA LEU A 173 3.81 16.35 -2.46
C LEU A 173 2.30 16.18 -2.52
N TYR A 174 1.84 15.10 -3.16
CA TYR A 174 0.43 14.74 -3.23
C TYR A 174 0.02 13.89 -2.04
N VAL A 175 -1.16 14.16 -1.47
CA VAL A 175 -1.72 13.48 -0.31
C VAL A 175 -3.24 13.37 -0.40
N PRO A 176 -3.83 12.17 -0.38
CA PRO A 176 -5.28 11.99 -0.36
C PRO A 176 -5.84 12.23 1.04
N VAL A 177 -7.04 12.76 1.09
CA VAL A 177 -7.85 12.86 2.31
C VAL A 177 -9.16 12.14 2.04
N GLY A 178 -9.24 10.86 2.41
CA GLY A 178 -10.42 10.02 2.19
C GLY A 178 -11.65 10.49 2.97
N ALA A 179 -12.82 10.09 2.53
CA ALA A 179 -14.06 10.35 3.25
C ALA A 179 -14.00 9.70 4.65
N PRO A 180 -14.42 10.39 5.74
CA PRO A 180 -14.29 9.88 7.10
C PRO A 180 -15.39 8.87 7.47
N CYS A 181 -16.01 8.23 6.50
CA CYS A 181 -17.16 7.35 6.64
C CYS A 181 -17.32 6.50 5.38
N ASN A 182 -18.24 5.52 5.41
CA ASN A 182 -18.60 4.79 4.20
C ASN A 182 -19.13 5.76 3.11
N VAL A 183 -20.15 6.54 3.43
CA VAL A 183 -20.69 7.62 2.56
C VAL A 183 -21.21 8.74 3.45
N CYS A 184 -20.71 9.93 3.29
CA CYS A 184 -21.19 11.13 4.00
C CYS A 184 -20.81 12.41 3.28
N LEU A 185 -21.50 13.49 3.67
CA LEU A 185 -21.16 14.85 3.32
C LEU A 185 -20.42 15.49 4.48
N ARG A 186 -19.32 16.15 4.20
CA ARG A 186 -18.49 16.89 5.17
C ARG A 186 -18.24 18.30 4.65
N PRO A 187 -19.30 19.17 4.68
CA PRO A 187 -19.18 20.54 4.20
C PRO A 187 -18.32 21.44 5.11
N ASP A 188 -18.02 20.97 6.31
CA ASP A 188 -17.15 21.61 7.32
C ASP A 188 -15.67 21.58 6.92
N ASP A 189 -15.23 20.60 6.13
CA ASP A 189 -13.86 20.52 5.62
C ASP A 189 -13.85 19.96 4.18
N ALA A 190 -13.59 20.83 3.23
CA ALA A 190 -13.59 20.50 1.81
C ALA A 190 -12.47 19.54 1.37
N ARG A 191 -11.50 19.27 2.26
CA ARG A 191 -10.41 18.31 1.98
C ARG A 191 -10.88 16.86 2.00
N PHE A 192 -11.95 16.55 2.75
CA PHE A 192 -12.52 15.20 2.72
C PHE A 192 -13.04 14.83 1.32
N GLY A 193 -12.71 13.63 0.91
CA GLY A 193 -13.08 13.16 -0.43
C GLY A 193 -12.28 13.81 -1.55
N SER A 194 -10.99 14.10 -1.30
CA SER A 194 -10.12 14.77 -2.26
C SER A 194 -8.71 14.20 -2.32
N LEU A 195 -8.00 14.54 -3.39
CA LEU A 195 -6.56 14.45 -3.49
C LEU A 195 -5.99 15.87 -3.42
N CYS A 196 -5.23 16.14 -2.37
CA CYS A 196 -4.55 17.41 -2.15
C CYS A 196 -3.09 17.34 -2.66
N ARG A 197 -2.48 18.51 -2.87
CA ARG A 197 -1.03 18.64 -3.04
C ARG A 197 -0.50 19.84 -2.23
N ILE A 198 0.78 19.76 -1.84
CA ILE A 198 1.40 20.73 -0.93
C ILE A 198 2.88 20.90 -1.31
N HIS A 199 3.43 22.07 -1.05
CA HIS A 199 4.88 22.28 -1.23
C HIS A 199 5.70 21.41 -0.28
N PRO A 200 6.96 21.06 -0.64
CA PRO A 200 7.82 20.23 0.21
C PRO A 200 8.13 20.81 1.59
N ASP A 201 7.97 22.10 1.76
CA ASP A 201 8.12 22.83 3.04
C ASP A 201 6.83 22.87 3.87
N GLY A 202 5.72 22.35 3.34
CA GLY A 202 4.41 22.35 3.99
C GLY A 202 3.54 23.56 3.72
N SER A 203 4.00 24.51 2.91
CA SER A 203 3.20 25.67 2.50
C SER A 203 2.24 25.33 1.35
N HIS A 204 1.22 26.18 1.17
CA HIS A 204 0.29 26.17 0.02
C HIS A 204 -0.37 24.80 -0.25
N LEU A 205 -1.02 24.23 0.76
CA LEU A 205 -1.89 23.06 0.53
C LEU A 205 -3.09 23.47 -0.30
N GLU A 206 -3.33 22.76 -1.40
CA GLU A 206 -4.48 22.96 -2.27
C GLU A 206 -5.15 21.64 -2.65
N ILE A 207 -6.43 21.67 -2.99
CA ILE A 207 -7.16 20.52 -3.52
C ILE A 207 -6.88 20.42 -5.01
N PHE A 208 -6.23 19.33 -5.42
CA PHE A 208 -5.94 19.02 -6.81
C PHE A 208 -7.16 18.40 -7.52
N ALA A 209 -7.83 17.43 -6.87
CA ALA A 209 -9.02 16.76 -7.38
C ALA A 209 -9.98 16.44 -6.24
N LYS A 210 -11.29 16.42 -6.54
CA LYS A 210 -12.35 16.17 -5.56
C LYS A 210 -13.35 15.10 -6.02
N GLY A 211 -14.29 14.74 -5.15
CA GLY A 211 -15.26 13.70 -5.45
C GLY A 211 -14.66 12.30 -5.47
N ILE A 212 -13.70 12.05 -4.57
CA ILE A 212 -12.92 10.83 -4.43
C ILE A 212 -13.22 10.22 -3.06
N ARG A 213 -13.63 8.95 -3.00
CA ARG A 213 -13.99 8.35 -1.72
C ARG A 213 -12.79 7.94 -0.88
N ASN A 214 -11.89 7.12 -1.44
CA ASN A 214 -10.74 6.57 -0.72
C ASN A 214 -9.64 6.12 -1.68
N THR A 215 -8.76 7.05 -2.01
CA THR A 215 -7.54 6.77 -2.79
C THR A 215 -6.41 6.32 -1.86
N VAL A 216 -5.82 5.15 -2.13
CA VAL A 216 -4.65 4.62 -1.41
C VAL A 216 -3.53 4.22 -2.39
N GLY A 217 -3.54 4.77 -3.57
CA GLY A 217 -2.50 4.58 -4.56
C GLY A 217 -2.66 5.47 -5.78
N PHE A 218 -1.56 6.07 -6.21
CA PHE A 218 -1.50 6.87 -7.42
C PHE A 218 -0.10 6.89 -8.02
N ASP A 219 -0.01 7.13 -9.31
CA ASP A 219 1.23 7.31 -10.04
C ASP A 219 1.02 8.20 -11.26
N TRP A 220 2.10 8.68 -11.84
CA TRP A 220 2.09 9.47 -13.07
C TRP A 220 2.49 8.62 -14.26
N GLN A 221 1.69 8.70 -15.33
CA GLN A 221 2.03 8.06 -16.59
C GLN A 221 3.41 8.57 -17.07
N PRO A 222 4.36 7.68 -17.38
CA PRO A 222 5.76 8.10 -17.59
C PRO A 222 6.01 9.07 -18.74
N LYS A 223 5.18 9.02 -19.80
CA LYS A 223 5.33 9.87 -20.99
C LYS A 223 4.57 11.19 -20.86
N THR A 224 3.28 11.13 -20.45
CA THR A 224 2.41 12.32 -20.38
C THR A 224 2.58 13.10 -19.08
N LYS A 225 3.11 12.46 -18.02
CA LYS A 225 3.21 13.02 -16.66
C LYS A 225 1.86 13.32 -16.01
N GLU A 226 0.78 12.80 -16.56
CA GLU A 226 -0.55 12.93 -16.03
C GLU A 226 -0.81 11.95 -14.90
N LEU A 227 -1.58 12.37 -13.92
CA LEU A 227 -1.87 11.61 -12.71
C LEU A 227 -2.93 10.54 -12.97
N TRP A 228 -2.69 9.35 -12.45
CA TRP A 228 -3.62 8.23 -12.39
C TRP A 228 -3.73 7.72 -10.96
N PHE A 229 -4.93 7.41 -10.49
CA PHE A 229 -5.16 6.96 -9.13
C PHE A 229 -6.28 5.92 -9.06
N THR A 230 -6.19 5.03 -8.06
CA THR A 230 -7.26 4.10 -7.73
C THR A 230 -8.22 4.74 -6.73
N ASP A 231 -9.51 4.44 -6.81
CA ASP A 231 -10.50 4.82 -5.80
C ASP A 231 -11.37 3.63 -5.43
N ASN A 232 -11.61 3.46 -4.12
CA ASN A 232 -12.43 2.38 -3.61
C ASN A 232 -13.89 2.81 -3.52
N GLY A 233 -14.78 2.10 -4.19
CA GLY A 233 -16.22 2.31 -4.18
C GLY A 233 -16.85 2.16 -2.79
N ARG A 234 -18.04 2.74 -2.59
CA ARG A 234 -18.77 2.63 -1.32
C ARG A 234 -19.19 1.20 -1.02
N ASP A 235 -19.28 0.87 0.26
CA ASP A 235 -19.73 -0.43 0.72
C ASP A 235 -21.27 -0.52 0.83
N LEU A 236 -21.78 -1.75 1.01
CA LEU A 236 -23.15 -2.07 1.37
C LEU A 236 -24.19 -1.78 0.28
N LEU A 237 -23.81 -1.90 -0.98
CA LEU A 237 -24.74 -1.92 -2.13
C LEU A 237 -24.90 -3.33 -2.74
N GLY A 238 -24.33 -4.36 -2.11
CA GLY A 238 -24.29 -5.74 -2.59
C GLY A 238 -22.95 -6.10 -3.20
N ASP A 239 -22.82 -7.35 -3.64
CA ASP A 239 -21.55 -7.93 -4.07
C ASP A 239 -20.98 -7.31 -5.37
N ASN A 240 -21.88 -6.86 -6.26
CA ASN A 240 -21.51 -6.55 -7.63
C ASN A 240 -21.45 -5.05 -7.96
N ILE A 241 -21.77 -4.17 -7.01
CA ILE A 241 -21.73 -2.72 -7.16
C ILE A 241 -21.36 -2.01 -5.84
N PRO A 242 -20.75 -0.81 -5.93
CA PRO A 242 -20.16 -0.22 -7.13
C PRO A 242 -18.84 -0.90 -7.50
N PRO A 243 -18.30 -0.66 -8.70
CA PRO A 243 -16.91 -1.01 -9.00
C PRO A 243 -15.97 -0.15 -8.17
N ASP A 244 -14.75 -0.63 -7.94
CA ASP A 244 -13.61 0.23 -7.68
C ASP A 244 -13.16 0.86 -9.00
N GLU A 245 -12.35 1.91 -8.95
CA GLU A 245 -12.08 2.74 -10.11
C GLU A 245 -10.59 2.98 -10.33
N LEU A 246 -10.18 3.01 -11.60
CA LEU A 246 -8.94 3.64 -12.03
C LEU A 246 -9.29 4.97 -12.68
N ASN A 247 -8.87 6.05 -12.07
CA ASN A 247 -9.19 7.41 -12.44
C ASN A 247 -7.99 8.10 -13.10
N HIS A 248 -8.26 9.02 -14.06
CA HIS A 248 -7.28 9.82 -14.77
C HIS A 248 -7.54 11.30 -14.52
N ALA A 249 -6.56 11.98 -13.94
CA ALA A 249 -6.62 13.40 -13.60
C ALA A 249 -5.48 14.19 -14.27
N PRO A 250 -5.59 14.53 -15.56
CA PRO A 250 -4.56 15.27 -16.28
C PRO A 250 -4.36 16.72 -15.79
N GLN A 251 -5.33 17.28 -15.08
CA GLN A 251 -5.28 18.66 -14.61
C GLN A 251 -5.97 18.81 -13.25
N ALA A 252 -5.68 19.92 -12.57
CA ALA A 252 -6.34 20.31 -11.34
C ALA A 252 -7.81 20.69 -11.55
N GLY A 253 -8.61 20.61 -10.47
CA GLY A 253 -10.02 21.04 -10.45
C GLY A 253 -11.03 20.00 -10.92
N MET A 254 -10.59 18.79 -11.28
CA MET A 254 -11.49 17.72 -11.72
C MET A 254 -12.31 17.15 -10.55
N ASN A 255 -13.55 16.66 -10.87
CA ASN A 255 -14.47 16.08 -9.90
C ASN A 255 -14.92 14.69 -10.35
N PHE A 256 -14.68 13.67 -9.50
CA PHE A 256 -14.93 12.25 -9.77
C PHE A 256 -16.25 11.75 -9.17
N GLY A 257 -17.08 12.64 -8.63
CA GLY A 257 -18.51 12.41 -8.37
C GLY A 257 -18.90 11.96 -6.97
N PHE A 258 -18.00 11.37 -6.16
CA PHE A 258 -18.35 10.97 -4.79
C PHE A 258 -18.80 12.19 -3.95
N PRO A 259 -19.84 12.09 -3.11
CA PRO A 259 -20.67 10.91 -2.82
C PRO A 259 -21.91 10.75 -3.72
N TYR A 260 -22.08 11.56 -4.73
CA TYR A 260 -23.33 11.67 -5.52
C TYR A 260 -23.40 10.69 -6.68
N ARG A 261 -22.23 10.32 -7.21
CA ARG A 261 -22.10 9.48 -8.41
C ARG A 261 -20.95 8.48 -8.25
N TRP A 262 -21.01 7.39 -8.99
CA TRP A 262 -19.96 6.38 -9.08
C TRP A 262 -19.97 5.68 -10.44
N GLY A 263 -18.88 5.03 -10.79
CA GLY A 263 -18.70 4.35 -12.07
C GLY A 263 -18.91 5.27 -13.27
N ALA A 264 -19.32 4.75 -14.39
CA ALA A 264 -19.46 5.49 -15.65
C ALA A 264 -20.42 6.68 -15.59
N ASN A 265 -21.36 6.75 -14.68
CA ASN A 265 -22.26 7.87 -14.35
C ASN A 265 -23.51 7.35 -13.59
N LYS A 266 -23.35 6.45 -12.65
CA LYS A 266 -24.47 6.02 -11.83
C LYS A 266 -24.73 7.03 -10.72
N ILE A 267 -25.99 7.45 -10.59
CA ILE A 267 -26.43 8.31 -9.50
C ILE A 267 -26.55 7.46 -8.23
N ASP A 268 -25.93 7.93 -7.14
CA ASP A 268 -26.05 7.25 -5.85
C ASP A 268 -27.46 7.34 -5.32
N LYS A 269 -28.03 6.20 -4.87
CA LYS A 269 -29.43 6.10 -4.45
C LYS A 269 -29.76 6.90 -3.18
N ASP A 270 -28.75 7.15 -2.33
CA ASP A 270 -28.94 7.78 -1.02
C ASP A 270 -28.47 9.27 -1.03
N TYR A 271 -27.63 9.62 -1.99
CA TYR A 271 -26.96 10.92 -2.05
C TYR A 271 -27.16 11.69 -3.36
N GLY A 272 -27.54 11.04 -4.46
CA GLY A 272 -27.66 11.68 -5.75
C GLY A 272 -28.58 12.91 -5.77
N ASP A 273 -29.71 12.84 -5.05
CA ASP A 273 -30.66 13.96 -4.95
C ASP A 273 -30.15 15.12 -4.07
N LYS A 274 -29.07 14.89 -3.29
CA LYS A 274 -28.46 15.89 -2.41
C LYS A 274 -27.40 16.73 -3.13
N ASP A 275 -27.10 16.40 -4.38
CA ASP A 275 -26.17 17.17 -5.22
C ASP A 275 -26.78 18.52 -5.57
N LYS A 276 -26.42 19.55 -4.79
CA LYS A 276 -26.91 20.92 -4.98
C LYS A 276 -26.10 21.69 -6.01
N ASP A 277 -24.86 21.31 -6.23
CA ASP A 277 -23.98 21.92 -7.22
C ASP A 277 -24.04 21.14 -8.53
N LYS A 278 -25.06 21.38 -9.31
CA LYS A 278 -25.21 20.75 -10.63
C LYS A 278 -24.29 21.34 -11.71
N ASN A 279 -23.44 22.28 -11.34
CA ASN A 279 -22.61 23.03 -12.30
C ASN A 279 -21.19 22.46 -12.46
N TYR A 280 -20.78 21.42 -11.68
CA TYR A 280 -19.49 20.81 -11.91
C TYR A 280 -19.56 19.80 -13.06
N GLN A 281 -18.46 19.72 -13.79
CA GLN A 281 -18.28 18.67 -14.78
C GLN A 281 -17.88 17.38 -14.07
N PHE A 282 -18.76 16.37 -14.07
CA PHE A 282 -18.43 15.04 -13.61
C PHE A 282 -17.42 14.37 -14.55
N THR A 283 -16.36 13.81 -13.97
CA THR A 283 -15.37 13.01 -14.68
C THR A 283 -15.61 11.53 -14.35
N PRO A 284 -16.07 10.72 -15.31
CA PRO A 284 -16.19 9.28 -15.09
C PRO A 284 -14.81 8.63 -14.95
N PRO A 285 -14.70 7.47 -14.29
CA PRO A 285 -13.46 6.72 -14.24
C PRO A 285 -12.96 6.37 -15.64
N ALA A 286 -11.66 6.36 -15.83
CA ALA A 286 -11.03 5.90 -17.06
C ALA A 286 -11.25 4.40 -17.27
N LEU A 287 -11.36 3.64 -16.16
CA LEU A 287 -11.68 2.22 -16.17
C LEU A 287 -12.39 1.84 -14.86
N GLU A 288 -13.52 1.14 -14.98
CA GLU A 288 -14.12 0.43 -13.86
C GLU A 288 -13.34 -0.85 -13.59
N LEU A 289 -12.92 -1.03 -12.33
CA LEU A 289 -12.26 -2.24 -11.84
C LEU A 289 -13.30 -3.22 -11.28
N GLY A 290 -12.87 -4.37 -10.80
CA GLY A 290 -13.78 -5.28 -10.12
C GLY A 290 -14.46 -4.64 -8.89
N PRO A 291 -15.73 -4.98 -8.57
CA PRO A 291 -16.42 -4.43 -7.41
C PRO A 291 -15.77 -4.93 -6.12
N HIS A 292 -15.49 -3.97 -5.22
CA HIS A 292 -14.93 -4.25 -3.89
C HIS A 292 -13.59 -4.99 -3.87
N VAL A 293 -12.77 -4.87 -4.93
CA VAL A 293 -11.45 -5.50 -4.97
C VAL A 293 -10.45 -4.83 -4.03
N ALA A 294 -10.80 -3.68 -3.46
CA ALA A 294 -9.92 -2.80 -2.71
C ALA A 294 -8.66 -2.49 -3.52
N ALA A 295 -8.84 -1.80 -4.65
CA ALA A 295 -7.75 -1.36 -5.50
C ALA A 295 -6.93 -0.30 -4.76
N LEU A 296 -5.68 -0.65 -4.40
CA LEU A 296 -4.78 0.20 -3.63
C LEU A 296 -3.63 0.71 -4.50
N GLY A 297 -2.39 0.23 -4.26
CA GLY A 297 -1.22 0.69 -5.01
C GLY A 297 -1.39 0.53 -6.52
N VAL A 298 -1.10 1.61 -7.26
CA VAL A 298 -0.98 1.59 -8.71
C VAL A 298 0.41 2.08 -9.12
N ARG A 299 1.01 1.40 -10.11
CA ARG A 299 2.35 1.74 -10.58
C ARG A 299 2.49 1.53 -12.08
N PHE A 300 2.93 2.57 -12.79
CA PHE A 300 3.37 2.43 -14.16
C PHE A 300 4.76 1.78 -14.20
N TYR A 301 4.88 0.70 -14.96
CA TYR A 301 6.16 0.00 -15.06
C TYR A 301 7.16 0.78 -15.91
N LYS A 302 8.28 1.18 -15.27
CA LYS A 302 9.38 1.93 -15.89
C LYS A 302 10.67 1.11 -15.99
N GLY A 303 10.64 -0.13 -15.49
CA GLY A 303 11.77 -1.04 -15.50
C GLY A 303 12.11 -1.54 -16.91
N LYS A 304 13.26 -2.21 -17.02
CA LYS A 304 13.74 -2.80 -18.26
C LYS A 304 13.84 -4.33 -18.19
N MET A 305 13.55 -4.93 -17.02
CA MET A 305 13.63 -6.38 -16.83
C MET A 305 12.47 -7.13 -17.49
N PHE A 306 11.25 -6.58 -17.42
CA PHE A 306 10.09 -7.22 -18.01
C PHE A 306 10.07 -7.02 -19.53
N PRO A 307 9.42 -7.92 -20.29
CA PRO A 307 9.22 -7.77 -21.74
C PRO A 307 8.66 -6.39 -22.13
N ALA A 308 8.97 -5.96 -23.36
CA ALA A 308 8.66 -4.61 -23.84
C ALA A 308 7.16 -4.24 -23.77
N GLU A 309 6.26 -5.23 -23.90
CA GLU A 309 4.82 -5.03 -23.80
C GLU A 309 4.34 -4.57 -22.41
N TYR A 310 5.16 -4.75 -21.35
CA TYR A 310 4.86 -4.27 -20.01
C TYR A 310 5.31 -2.80 -19.78
N ALA A 311 6.14 -2.26 -20.67
CA ALA A 311 6.65 -0.90 -20.53
C ALA A 311 5.51 0.13 -20.56
N ASN A 312 5.45 1.00 -19.53
CA ASN A 312 4.42 2.01 -19.32
C ASN A 312 2.98 1.47 -19.13
N GLN A 313 2.82 0.18 -18.86
CA GLN A 313 1.55 -0.39 -18.44
C GLN A 313 1.36 -0.17 -16.93
N ALA A 314 0.11 -0.14 -16.46
CA ALA A 314 -0.19 0.09 -15.05
C ALA A 314 -0.48 -1.24 -14.33
N PHE A 315 0.29 -1.53 -13.29
CA PHE A 315 0.03 -2.62 -12.36
C PHE A 315 -0.78 -2.08 -11.18
N ILE A 316 -1.76 -2.84 -10.70
CA ILE A 316 -2.63 -2.48 -9.57
C ILE A 316 -2.63 -3.62 -8.55
N CYS A 317 -2.42 -3.28 -7.27
CA CYS A 317 -2.69 -4.18 -6.17
C CYS A 317 -4.19 -4.18 -5.85
N GLU A 318 -4.84 -5.33 -6.02
CA GLU A 318 -6.17 -5.59 -5.50
C GLU A 318 -6.03 -6.28 -4.15
N HIS A 319 -6.14 -5.51 -3.06
CA HIS A 319 -5.91 -5.95 -1.69
C HIS A 319 -6.92 -7.00 -1.22
N GLY A 320 -8.09 -7.02 -1.85
CA GLY A 320 -9.13 -8.00 -1.64
C GLY A 320 -10.30 -7.52 -0.80
N SER A 321 -11.47 -8.05 -1.14
CA SER A 321 -12.76 -7.66 -0.56
C SER A 321 -12.88 -8.05 0.91
N TRP A 322 -13.70 -7.28 1.65
CA TRP A 322 -14.11 -7.62 3.01
C TRP A 322 -15.65 -7.75 3.13
N ASN A 323 -16.41 -7.10 2.23
CA ASN A 323 -17.87 -6.98 2.29
C ASN A 323 -18.58 -7.74 1.14
N ARG A 324 -17.98 -8.82 0.63
CA ARG A 324 -18.60 -9.68 -0.38
C ARG A 324 -18.93 -11.05 0.20
N THR A 325 -20.00 -11.65 -0.29
CA THR A 325 -20.38 -13.04 0.04
C THR A 325 -19.25 -14.01 -0.33
N ASN A 326 -18.71 -13.86 -1.56
CA ASN A 326 -17.54 -14.60 -1.98
C ASN A 326 -16.36 -13.62 -2.06
N PRO A 327 -15.25 -13.88 -1.35
CA PRO A 327 -14.05 -13.06 -1.42
C PRO A 327 -13.54 -12.90 -2.85
N PHE A 328 -13.08 -11.69 -3.21
CA PHE A 328 -12.64 -11.35 -4.55
C PHE A 328 -11.47 -10.33 -4.52
N GLY A 329 -10.61 -10.33 -5.54
CA GLY A 329 -9.37 -9.57 -5.52
C GLY A 329 -8.21 -10.41 -5.00
N TYR A 330 -7.40 -9.89 -4.06
CA TYR A 330 -6.21 -10.55 -3.50
C TYR A 330 -5.21 -10.96 -4.59
N ARG A 331 -4.88 -10.01 -5.46
CA ARG A 331 -4.08 -10.28 -6.68
C ARG A 331 -3.44 -9.01 -7.22
N ILE A 332 -2.58 -9.17 -8.20
CA ILE A 332 -2.06 -8.06 -9.00
C ILE A 332 -2.72 -8.11 -10.36
N THR A 333 -3.26 -6.99 -10.79
CA THR A 333 -3.82 -6.83 -12.14
C THR A 333 -2.96 -5.90 -12.98
N LEU A 334 -3.09 -6.06 -14.29
CA LEU A 334 -2.40 -5.27 -15.30
C LEU A 334 -3.44 -4.56 -16.16
N VAL A 335 -3.37 -3.24 -16.19
CA VAL A 335 -4.11 -2.40 -17.14
C VAL A 335 -3.19 -2.09 -18.31
N THR A 336 -3.54 -2.59 -19.49
CA THR A 336 -2.81 -2.26 -20.71
C THR A 336 -3.25 -0.91 -21.21
N MET A 337 -2.26 -0.09 -21.60
CA MET A 337 -2.43 1.32 -21.99
C MET A 337 -1.99 1.52 -23.44
N LYS A 338 -2.77 2.27 -24.21
CA LYS A 338 -2.40 2.76 -25.53
C LYS A 338 -2.88 4.21 -25.67
N ASP A 339 -2.02 5.09 -26.15
CA ASP A 339 -2.33 6.51 -26.35
C ASP A 339 -2.96 7.15 -25.09
N ASN A 340 -2.37 6.82 -23.94
CA ASN A 340 -2.82 7.26 -22.60
C ASN A 340 -4.28 6.88 -22.25
N LYS A 341 -4.77 5.76 -22.80
CA LYS A 341 -6.11 5.21 -22.51
C LYS A 341 -6.00 3.74 -22.14
N PRO A 342 -6.80 3.23 -21.20
CA PRO A 342 -6.90 1.81 -20.92
C PRO A 342 -7.42 1.04 -22.16
N THR A 343 -6.78 -0.07 -22.50
CA THR A 343 -7.19 -0.95 -23.61
C THR A 343 -7.45 -2.36 -23.16
N GLY A 344 -7.11 -2.71 -21.94
CA GLY A 344 -7.38 -4.02 -21.35
C GLY A 344 -7.15 -4.01 -19.84
N TYR A 345 -7.82 -4.94 -19.18
CA TYR A 345 -7.70 -5.18 -17.73
C TYR A 345 -7.68 -6.68 -17.50
N LYS A 346 -6.57 -7.19 -16.97
CA LYS A 346 -6.31 -8.62 -16.86
C LYS A 346 -5.54 -8.95 -15.59
N ILE A 347 -5.64 -10.20 -15.12
CA ILE A 347 -4.88 -10.72 -14.00
C ILE A 347 -3.42 -10.86 -14.45
N PHE A 348 -2.48 -10.34 -13.63
CA PHE A 348 -1.04 -10.53 -13.80
C PHE A 348 -0.49 -11.58 -12.83
N ALA A 349 -0.84 -11.47 -11.54
CA ALA A 349 -0.47 -12.45 -10.53
C ALA A 349 -1.66 -12.72 -9.60
N GLU A 350 -1.96 -14.01 -9.35
CA GLU A 350 -3.05 -14.43 -8.47
C GLU A 350 -2.62 -15.63 -7.63
N GLY A 351 -3.40 -15.93 -6.57
CA GLY A 351 -3.15 -17.10 -5.73
C GLY A 351 -3.01 -16.74 -4.25
N TRP A 352 -3.01 -15.45 -3.88
CA TRP A 352 -3.08 -15.06 -2.46
C TRP A 352 -4.40 -15.46 -1.79
N LEU A 353 -5.51 -15.50 -2.55
CA LEU A 353 -6.78 -16.08 -2.10
C LEU A 353 -6.78 -17.57 -2.37
N GLN A 354 -6.99 -18.38 -1.33
CA GLN A 354 -7.01 -19.84 -1.43
C GLN A 354 -8.42 -20.37 -1.75
N GLY A 355 -8.49 -21.64 -2.17
CA GLY A 355 -9.75 -22.28 -2.55
C GLY A 355 -10.78 -22.41 -1.41
N ASP A 356 -10.36 -22.27 -0.15
CA ASP A 356 -11.24 -22.23 1.03
C ASP A 356 -11.78 -20.81 1.35
N GLY A 357 -11.50 -19.83 0.49
CA GLY A 357 -11.91 -18.43 0.65
C GLY A 357 -11.07 -17.64 1.63
N LYS A 358 -9.97 -18.21 2.17
CA LYS A 358 -9.05 -17.50 3.07
C LYS A 358 -7.81 -17.03 2.33
N PRO A 359 -7.38 -15.79 2.50
CA PRO A 359 -6.13 -15.34 1.92
C PRO A 359 -4.93 -15.79 2.78
N PHE A 360 -3.82 -16.14 2.16
CA PHE A 360 -2.55 -16.22 2.86
C PHE A 360 -1.82 -14.87 2.86
N GLY A 361 -2.19 -13.93 1.98
CA GLY A 361 -1.60 -12.61 1.86
C GLY A 361 -2.54 -11.59 1.22
N ARG A 362 -2.20 -10.31 1.33
CA ARG A 362 -2.96 -9.17 0.80
C ARG A 362 -2.03 -8.14 0.17
N PRO A 363 -1.80 -8.19 -1.16
CA PRO A 363 -0.98 -7.22 -1.87
C PRO A 363 -1.45 -5.78 -1.63
N ASN A 364 -0.52 -4.86 -1.30
CA ASN A 364 -0.88 -3.49 -0.94
C ASN A 364 -0.29 -2.43 -1.86
N ASP A 365 1.03 -2.36 -2.02
CA ASP A 365 1.70 -1.38 -2.86
C ASP A 365 2.76 -2.03 -3.76
N LEU A 366 3.22 -1.29 -4.75
CA LEU A 366 4.15 -1.69 -5.78
C LEU A 366 5.34 -0.73 -5.83
N CYS A 367 6.55 -1.27 -6.00
CA CYS A 367 7.75 -0.47 -6.21
C CYS A 367 8.62 -1.08 -7.30
N VAL A 368 8.97 -0.31 -8.33
CA VAL A 368 9.89 -0.77 -9.38
C VAL A 368 11.31 -0.53 -8.92
N MET A 369 12.11 -1.60 -8.86
CA MET A 369 13.52 -1.56 -8.45
C MET A 369 14.42 -1.04 -9.58
N PRO A 370 15.65 -0.57 -9.28
CA PRO A 370 16.60 -0.11 -10.30
C PRO A 370 16.96 -1.17 -11.35
N ASP A 371 17.01 -2.44 -10.98
CA ASP A 371 17.23 -3.58 -11.88
C ASP A 371 16.02 -3.92 -12.75
N GLY A 372 14.87 -3.33 -12.45
CA GLY A 372 13.60 -3.52 -13.17
C GLY A 372 12.66 -4.54 -12.54
N ALA A 373 13.02 -5.20 -11.44
CA ALA A 373 12.10 -6.05 -10.71
C ALA A 373 10.95 -5.24 -10.09
N LEU A 374 9.83 -5.90 -9.82
CA LEU A 374 8.68 -5.30 -9.18
C LEU A 374 8.53 -5.85 -7.75
N LEU A 375 8.67 -4.97 -6.74
CA LEU A 375 8.36 -5.31 -5.37
C LEU A 375 6.87 -5.13 -5.08
N ILE A 376 6.35 -5.98 -4.19
CA ILE A 376 4.97 -5.96 -3.71
C ILE A 376 5.00 -6.03 -2.19
N SER A 377 4.42 -5.05 -1.51
CA SER A 377 4.21 -5.12 -0.07
C SER A 377 2.94 -5.89 0.28
N ASP A 378 2.94 -6.56 1.42
CA ASP A 378 1.83 -7.33 1.95
C ASP A 378 1.65 -7.02 3.44
N ASP A 379 0.57 -6.33 3.79
CA ASP A 379 0.30 -5.89 5.15
C ASP A 379 -0.37 -6.95 6.02
N PHE A 380 -0.75 -8.08 5.45
CA PHE A 380 -1.37 -9.18 6.15
C PHE A 380 -0.32 -10.12 6.77
N VAL A 381 0.66 -10.54 5.98
CA VAL A 381 1.76 -11.39 6.46
C VAL A 381 2.98 -10.58 6.94
N GLY A 382 3.07 -9.30 6.59
CA GLY A 382 4.22 -8.46 6.94
C GLY A 382 5.45 -8.78 6.12
N ALA A 383 5.28 -8.95 4.83
CA ALA A 383 6.34 -9.31 3.89
C ALA A 383 6.39 -8.37 2.69
N ILE A 384 7.51 -8.43 1.98
CA ILE A 384 7.70 -7.82 0.67
C ILE A 384 8.13 -8.94 -0.29
N TYR A 385 7.44 -9.05 -1.41
CA TYR A 385 7.75 -10.00 -2.48
C TYR A 385 8.46 -9.29 -3.62
N ARG A 386 9.26 -10.03 -4.37
CA ARG A 386 9.97 -9.57 -5.56
C ARG A 386 9.53 -10.40 -6.76
N ILE A 387 9.00 -9.75 -7.79
CA ILE A 387 8.75 -10.36 -9.10
C ILE A 387 9.87 -9.97 -10.04
N SER A 388 10.49 -10.98 -10.63
CA SER A 388 11.52 -10.87 -11.68
C SER A 388 11.10 -11.61 -12.94
N TYR A 389 11.81 -11.37 -14.05
CA TYR A 389 11.59 -12.03 -15.33
C TYR A 389 12.88 -12.64 -15.85
N ASP A 390 12.81 -13.89 -16.33
CA ASP A 390 13.89 -14.62 -16.98
C ASP A 390 13.44 -15.08 -18.39
N GLU A 391 14.03 -14.46 -19.41
CA GLU A 391 13.73 -14.77 -20.81
C GLU A 391 14.04 -16.23 -21.18
N LYS A 392 15.10 -16.83 -20.60
CA LYS A 392 15.47 -18.22 -20.85
C LYS A 392 14.43 -19.18 -20.26
N ALA A 393 13.90 -18.87 -19.09
CA ALA A 393 12.82 -19.63 -18.48
C ALA A 393 11.53 -19.54 -19.31
N ALA A 394 11.22 -18.38 -19.87
CA ALA A 394 10.07 -18.18 -20.76
C ALA A 394 10.17 -19.04 -22.04
N ALA A 395 11.33 -19.07 -22.68
CA ALA A 395 11.57 -19.85 -23.91
C ALA A 395 11.41 -21.36 -23.68
N ASN A 396 11.82 -21.87 -22.51
CA ASN A 396 11.70 -23.30 -22.16
C ASN A 396 10.25 -23.76 -21.95
N VAL A 397 9.35 -22.88 -21.54
CA VAL A 397 7.92 -23.17 -21.40
C VAL A 397 7.25 -23.22 -22.79
N GLY A 398 7.63 -22.31 -23.70
CA GLY A 398 7.11 -22.26 -25.09
C GLY A 398 7.45 -23.49 -25.91
N THR A 399 8.59 -24.13 -25.65
CA THR A 399 9.00 -25.38 -26.38
C THR A 399 8.30 -26.65 -25.88
N LYS A 400 7.76 -26.63 -24.64
CA LYS A 400 7.02 -27.79 -24.08
C LYS A 400 5.52 -27.75 -24.34
N SER A 401 4.96 -26.59 -24.66
CA SER A 401 3.58 -26.44 -25.06
C SER A 401 3.53 -25.92 -26.51
N GLY A 402 3.39 -26.82 -27.46
CA GLY A 402 2.99 -26.48 -28.86
C GLY A 402 1.54 -25.96 -28.90
N GLY A 403 1.12 -25.20 -27.91
CA GLY A 403 -0.19 -24.61 -27.73
C GLY A 403 -0.05 -23.13 -27.47
N THR A 404 -0.81 -22.36 -28.22
CA THR A 404 -1.12 -20.93 -28.10
C THR A 404 -0.92 -20.43 -26.67
N ILE A 405 -0.15 -19.35 -26.51
CA ILE A 405 -0.04 -18.60 -25.26
C ILE A 405 -1.46 -18.43 -24.69
N ALA A 406 -1.75 -19.09 -23.59
CA ALA A 406 -3.06 -19.02 -22.94
C ALA A 406 -3.35 -17.54 -22.71
N ALA A 407 -4.37 -17.02 -23.37
CA ALA A 407 -4.82 -15.64 -23.23
C ALA A 407 -5.03 -15.40 -21.72
N LEU A 408 -4.31 -14.44 -21.16
CA LEU A 408 -4.50 -14.01 -19.78
C LEU A 408 -5.99 -13.75 -19.57
N GLN A 409 -6.58 -14.43 -18.59
CA GLN A 409 -8.02 -14.35 -18.34
C GLN A 409 -8.44 -12.92 -18.06
N SER A 410 -9.59 -12.51 -18.60
CA SER A 410 -10.23 -11.25 -18.27
C SER A 410 -10.37 -11.15 -16.73
N ALA A 411 -10.06 -10.01 -16.15
CA ALA A 411 -10.24 -9.75 -14.71
C ALA A 411 -11.73 -9.73 -14.30
N TYR A 412 -12.65 -9.69 -15.27
CA TYR A 412 -14.09 -9.80 -15.01
C TYR A 412 -14.54 -11.26 -15.17
N PRO A 413 -15.34 -11.79 -14.20
CA PRO A 413 -16.13 -12.97 -14.49
C PRO A 413 -17.09 -12.60 -15.63
N LYS A 414 -17.10 -13.37 -16.71
CA LYS A 414 -18.18 -13.29 -17.68
C LYS A 414 -19.46 -13.76 -16.97
N ASN A 415 -20.45 -12.85 -16.83
CA ASN A 415 -21.79 -13.21 -16.42
C ASN A 415 -22.39 -14.21 -17.42
#